data_49a1eadfc1b113ca733758ba8874e5cc
#
_entry.id   49a1eadfc1b113ca733758ba8874e5cc
#
_cell.length_a   1.000
_cell.length_b   1.000
_cell.length_c   1.000
_cell.angle_alpha   90.00
_cell.angle_beta   90.00
_cell.angle_gamma   90.00
#
_symmetry.space_group_name_H-M   'P 1'
#
loop_
_entity.id
_entity.type
_entity.pdbx_description
1 polymer ?
#
loop_
_entity_poly.entity_id
_entity_poly.type
_entity_poly.pdbx_seq_one_letter_code
_entity_poly.pdbx_strand_id
1 'polypeptide(L)'
;DKTERTIAKVTNAGRILSRIAWIFDLIACGCSAFLILAALLWWNTRPDLFTGYASQTGALLICAGDLIGCAGSAVLAYFARQHFAHALEAQTPFTLRGAAEQKRLGILILGISPATMVLRVALSAAFSAEFMPERLAGMIVADGGMLALGVMFLVLSLVCRYGAERE
;
A
#
# COMPACT_ATOMS: atom_id res chain seq x y z
N ASP A 1 2.16 30.18 -15.76
CA ASP A 1 0.79 30.27 -16.20
C ASP A 1 -0.17 29.51 -15.26
N LYS A 2 -1.51 29.70 -15.39
CA LYS A 2 -2.52 29.14 -14.47
C LYS A 2 -2.47 27.60 -14.42
N THR A 3 -2.26 26.97 -15.59
CA THR A 3 -2.15 25.50 -15.73
C THR A 3 -0.91 24.97 -15.02
N GLU A 4 0.23 25.55 -15.18
CA GLU A 4 1.48 25.16 -14.52
C GLU A 4 1.38 25.25 -13.00
N ARG A 5 0.76 26.33 -12.49
CA ARG A 5 0.52 26.48 -11.06
C ARG A 5 -0.41 25.40 -10.51
N THR A 6 -1.42 24.99 -11.30
CA THR A 6 -2.34 23.93 -10.90
C THR A 6 -1.62 22.57 -10.86
N ILE A 7 -0.82 22.24 -11.88
CA ILE A 7 -0.01 21.03 -11.94
C ILE A 7 0.94 20.97 -10.73
N ALA A 8 1.67 22.07 -10.46
CA ALA A 8 2.59 22.14 -9.33
C ALA A 8 1.88 21.92 -7.98
N LYS A 9 0.68 22.51 -7.80
CA LYS A 9 -0.12 22.31 -6.58
C LYS A 9 -0.56 20.85 -6.41
N VAL A 10 -1.07 20.22 -7.46
CA VAL A 10 -1.52 18.82 -7.42
C VAL A 10 -0.35 17.88 -7.15
N THR A 11 0.77 18.09 -7.81
CA THR A 11 1.99 17.28 -7.63
C THR A 11 2.56 17.44 -6.22
N ASN A 12 2.55 18.67 -5.68
CA ASN A 12 2.98 18.90 -4.29
C ASN A 12 2.03 18.26 -3.28
N ALA A 13 0.72 18.32 -3.50
CA ALA A 13 -0.26 17.61 -2.67
C ALA A 13 -0.03 16.10 -2.73
N GLY A 14 0.21 15.52 -3.90
CA GLY A 14 0.55 14.10 -4.07
C GLY A 14 1.80 13.70 -3.28
N ARG A 15 2.86 14.54 -3.31
CA ARG A 15 4.08 14.32 -2.52
C ARG A 15 3.83 14.35 -1.02
N ILE A 16 3.02 15.28 -0.54
CA ILE A 16 2.68 15.40 0.88
C ILE A 16 1.85 14.19 1.30
N LEU A 17 0.79 13.85 0.56
CA LEU A 17 -0.08 12.71 0.86
C LEU A 17 0.68 11.38 0.86
N SER A 18 1.55 11.14 -0.12
CA SER A 18 2.35 9.91 -0.16
C SER A 18 3.36 9.84 0.98
N ARG A 19 3.90 10.98 1.46
CA ARG A 19 4.76 11.04 2.64
C ARG A 19 3.99 10.72 3.92
N ILE A 20 2.79 11.27 4.05
CA ILE A 20 1.90 11.01 5.20
C ILE A 20 1.53 9.52 5.20
N ALA A 21 1.06 8.98 4.07
CA ALA A 21 0.72 7.57 3.94
C ALA A 21 1.91 6.67 4.34
N TRP A 22 3.11 6.94 3.82
CA TRP A 22 4.31 6.19 4.16
C TRP A 22 4.62 6.18 5.66
N ILE A 23 4.48 7.34 6.34
CA ILE A 23 4.68 7.44 7.80
C ILE A 23 3.63 6.62 8.54
N PHE A 24 2.35 6.73 8.15
CA PHE A 24 1.28 5.94 8.77
C PHE A 24 1.47 4.44 8.60
N ASP A 25 1.88 3.99 7.40
CA ASP A 25 2.15 2.58 7.13
C ASP A 25 3.32 2.06 7.98
N LEU A 26 4.39 2.86 8.18
CA LEU A 26 5.50 2.50 9.06
C LEU A 26 5.07 2.39 10.53
N ILE A 27 4.23 3.32 11.00
CA ILE A 27 3.66 3.25 12.35
C ILE A 27 2.79 1.99 12.49
N ALA A 28 1.92 1.71 11.52
CA ALA A 28 1.08 0.52 11.50
C ALA A 28 1.92 -0.77 11.50
N CYS A 29 3.00 -0.84 10.72
CA CYS A 29 3.97 -1.94 10.77
C CYS A 29 4.56 -2.12 12.18
N GLY A 30 4.98 -1.02 12.81
CA GLY A 30 5.51 -1.03 14.16
C GLY A 30 4.48 -1.53 15.18
N CYS A 31 3.24 -1.08 15.09
CA CYS A 31 2.14 -1.53 15.95
C CYS A 31 1.85 -3.02 15.76
N SER A 32 1.76 -3.49 14.51
CA SER A 32 1.50 -4.91 14.22
C SER A 32 2.64 -5.81 14.70
N ALA A 33 3.89 -5.38 14.50
CA ALA A 33 5.06 -6.10 15.02
C ALA A 33 5.05 -6.15 16.56
N PHE A 34 4.73 -5.04 17.21
CA PHE A 34 4.59 -4.98 18.67
C PHE A 34 3.50 -5.92 19.17
N LEU A 35 2.31 -5.95 18.52
CA LEU A 35 1.23 -6.85 18.91
C LEU A 35 1.59 -8.33 18.73
N ILE A 36 2.36 -8.68 17.68
CA ILE A 36 2.89 -10.04 17.50
C ILE A 36 3.79 -10.41 18.69
N LEU A 37 4.74 -9.55 19.05
CA LEU A 37 5.64 -9.79 20.19
C LEU A 37 4.85 -9.86 21.51
N ALA A 38 3.88 -8.97 21.71
CA ALA A 38 3.02 -8.97 22.88
C ALA A 38 2.19 -10.27 22.97
N ALA A 39 1.63 -10.75 21.86
CA ALA A 39 0.88 -12.00 21.83
C ALA A 39 1.76 -13.21 22.13
N LEU A 40 3.01 -13.20 21.72
CA LEU A 40 3.96 -14.28 22.04
C LEU A 40 4.37 -14.29 23.50
N LEU A 41 4.56 -13.12 24.11
CA LEU A 41 5.14 -12.99 25.45
C LEU A 41 4.09 -12.91 26.55
N TRP A 42 2.96 -12.24 26.31
CA TRP A 42 2.01 -11.83 27.35
C TRP A 42 0.60 -12.36 27.21
N TRP A 43 0.34 -13.26 26.27
CA TRP A 43 -1.01 -13.81 26.05
C TRP A 43 -1.68 -14.34 27.32
N ASN A 44 -0.93 -15.10 28.14
CA ASN A 44 -1.44 -15.71 29.36
C ASN A 44 -1.39 -14.79 30.59
N THR A 45 -0.54 -13.75 30.58
CA THR A 45 -0.33 -12.87 31.74
C THR A 45 -1.13 -11.57 31.66
N ARG A 46 -1.47 -11.13 30.46
CA ARG A 46 -2.18 -9.88 30.20
C ARG A 46 -3.28 -10.08 29.14
N PRO A 47 -4.32 -10.90 29.45
CA PRO A 47 -5.41 -11.17 28.51
C PRO A 47 -6.21 -9.90 28.15
N ASP A 48 -6.17 -8.88 29.02
CA ASP A 48 -6.78 -7.57 28.81
C ASP A 48 -6.32 -6.89 27.52
N LEU A 49 -5.10 -7.14 27.05
CA LEU A 49 -4.57 -6.59 25.79
C LEU A 49 -5.16 -7.25 24.53
N PHE A 50 -5.76 -8.42 24.69
CA PHE A 50 -6.19 -9.27 23.56
C PHE A 50 -7.70 -9.56 23.54
N THR A 51 -8.51 -8.73 24.20
CA THR A 51 -9.97 -8.91 24.31
C THR A 51 -10.70 -8.95 22.97
N GLY A 52 -10.08 -8.45 21.88
CA GLY A 52 -10.65 -8.50 20.53
C GLY A 52 -10.30 -9.75 19.71
N TYR A 53 -9.56 -10.70 20.29
CA TYR A 53 -9.10 -11.90 19.61
C TYR A 53 -9.62 -13.14 20.32
N ALA A 54 -10.09 -14.14 19.56
CA ALA A 54 -10.64 -15.36 20.13
C ALA A 54 -9.54 -16.35 20.58
N SER A 55 -8.37 -16.30 19.93
CA SER A 55 -7.22 -17.17 20.28
C SER A 55 -5.89 -16.46 20.03
N GLN A 56 -4.82 -16.96 20.66
CA GLN A 56 -3.45 -16.47 20.42
C GLN A 56 -3.04 -16.64 18.95
N THR A 57 -3.36 -17.79 18.37
CA THR A 57 -3.07 -18.07 16.96
C THR A 57 -3.81 -17.10 16.05
N GLY A 58 -5.11 -16.85 16.33
CA GLY A 58 -5.91 -15.86 15.60
C GLY A 58 -5.30 -14.45 15.68
N ALA A 59 -4.87 -14.02 16.87
CA ALA A 59 -4.20 -12.74 17.06
C ALA A 59 -2.90 -12.64 16.22
N LEU A 60 -2.05 -13.67 16.27
CA LEU A 60 -0.79 -13.71 15.51
C LEU A 60 -1.02 -13.66 14.02
N LEU A 61 -2.03 -14.37 13.51
CA LEU A 61 -2.35 -14.40 12.07
C LEU A 61 -2.88 -13.07 11.56
N ILE A 62 -3.80 -12.45 12.32
CA ILE A 62 -4.34 -11.14 11.96
C ILE A 62 -3.22 -10.10 11.93
N CYS A 63 -2.41 -10.03 13.00
CA CYS A 63 -1.32 -9.07 13.08
C CYS A 63 -0.22 -9.33 12.02
N ALA A 64 0.06 -10.60 11.67
CA ALA A 64 0.99 -10.93 10.59
C ALA A 64 0.44 -10.51 9.22
N GLY A 65 -0.85 -10.74 8.97
CA GLY A 65 -1.52 -10.29 7.76
C GLY A 65 -1.51 -8.76 7.62
N ASP A 66 -1.75 -8.04 8.71
CA ASP A 66 -1.70 -6.59 8.74
C ASP A 66 -0.28 -6.06 8.53
N LEU A 67 0.72 -6.68 9.17
CA LEU A 67 2.13 -6.32 8.97
C LEU A 67 2.55 -6.44 7.49
N ILE A 68 2.18 -7.55 6.84
CA ILE A 68 2.46 -7.78 5.41
C ILE A 68 1.77 -6.72 4.56
N GLY A 69 0.49 -6.41 4.83
CA GLY A 69 -0.26 -5.41 4.11
C GLY A 69 0.33 -4.00 4.25
N CYS A 70 0.62 -3.59 5.48
CA CYS A 70 1.23 -2.28 5.75
C CYS A 70 2.65 -2.18 5.15
N ALA A 71 3.44 -3.26 5.17
CA ALA A 71 4.74 -3.26 4.53
C ALA A 71 4.65 -3.08 3.01
N GLY A 72 3.71 -3.79 2.36
CA GLY A 72 3.43 -3.61 0.92
C GLY A 72 2.99 -2.18 0.59
N SER A 73 2.07 -1.62 1.37
CA SER A 73 1.60 -0.24 1.23
C SER A 73 2.72 0.78 1.45
N ALA A 74 3.59 0.59 2.46
CA ALA A 74 4.74 1.45 2.71
C ALA A 74 5.72 1.50 1.53
N VAL A 75 5.96 0.35 0.87
CA VAL A 75 6.80 0.27 -0.34
C VAL A 75 6.16 1.07 -1.47
N LEU A 76 4.86 0.92 -1.70
CA LEU A 76 4.14 1.67 -2.73
C LEU A 76 4.14 3.17 -2.46
N ALA A 77 3.88 3.58 -1.22
CA ALA A 77 3.89 4.99 -0.81
C ALA A 77 5.30 5.62 -0.95
N TYR A 78 6.37 4.85 -0.68
CA TYR A 78 7.74 5.29 -0.90
C TYR A 78 8.02 5.60 -2.39
N PHE A 79 7.64 4.70 -3.30
CA PHE A 79 7.84 4.93 -4.74
C PHE A 79 6.93 6.04 -5.28
N ALA A 80 5.69 6.15 -4.79
CA ALA A 80 4.81 7.25 -5.14
C ALA A 80 5.41 8.60 -4.73
N ARG A 81 5.97 8.68 -3.52
CA ARG A 81 6.68 9.88 -3.04
C ARG A 81 7.86 10.25 -3.94
N GLN A 82 8.68 9.27 -4.36
CA GLN A 82 9.79 9.52 -5.27
C GLN A 82 9.29 10.06 -6.62
N HIS A 83 8.25 9.44 -7.18
CA HIS A 83 7.65 9.89 -8.43
C HIS A 83 7.19 11.36 -8.36
N PHE A 84 6.44 11.73 -7.32
CA PHE A 84 5.99 13.11 -7.14
C PHE A 84 7.15 14.11 -6.89
N ALA A 85 8.21 13.68 -6.22
CA ALA A 85 9.39 14.53 -6.05
C ALA A 85 10.07 14.85 -7.39
N HIS A 86 10.29 13.83 -8.23
CA HIS A 86 10.90 14.01 -9.55
C HIS A 86 9.98 14.79 -10.51
N ALA A 87 8.67 14.60 -10.45
CA ALA A 87 7.73 15.37 -11.26
C ALA A 87 7.73 16.87 -10.90
N LEU A 88 7.96 17.22 -9.62
CA LEU A 88 8.13 18.61 -9.18
C LEU A 88 9.43 19.22 -9.68
N GLU A 89 10.54 18.46 -9.68
CA GLU A 89 11.83 18.92 -10.18
C GLU A 89 11.80 19.17 -11.69
N ALA A 90 11.10 18.27 -12.42
CA ALA A 90 10.98 18.37 -13.88
C ALA A 90 10.05 19.49 -14.36
N GLN A 91 9.19 20.03 -13.50
CA GLN A 91 8.15 21.03 -13.81
C GLN A 91 7.17 20.62 -14.93
N THR A 92 7.27 19.40 -15.45
CA THR A 92 6.39 18.82 -16.46
C THR A 92 6.07 17.36 -16.11
N PRO A 93 4.82 16.92 -16.31
CA PRO A 93 4.46 15.52 -16.11
C PRO A 93 4.91 14.62 -17.28
N PHE A 94 5.25 15.21 -18.44
CA PHE A 94 5.60 14.51 -19.66
C PHE A 94 7.10 14.33 -19.80
N THR A 95 7.68 13.47 -18.97
CA THR A 95 9.08 13.08 -19.07
C THR A 95 9.21 11.56 -19.26
N LEU A 96 10.21 11.11 -20.02
CA LEU A 96 10.49 9.68 -20.19
C LEU A 96 10.77 9.00 -18.84
N ARG A 97 11.44 9.72 -17.92
CA ARG A 97 11.69 9.26 -16.56
C ARG A 97 10.37 9.12 -15.77
N GLY A 98 9.48 10.12 -15.83
CA GLY A 98 8.18 10.09 -15.18
C GLY A 98 7.32 8.94 -15.70
N ALA A 99 7.31 8.70 -17.01
CA ALA A 99 6.63 7.56 -17.63
C ALA A 99 7.18 6.22 -17.11
N ALA A 100 8.50 6.07 -17.01
CA ALA A 100 9.13 4.86 -16.49
C ALA A 100 8.78 4.63 -15.00
N GLU A 101 8.75 5.67 -14.18
CA GLU A 101 8.36 5.61 -12.78
C GLU A 101 6.88 5.23 -12.59
N GLN A 102 5.98 5.81 -13.40
CA GLN A 102 4.56 5.45 -13.41
C GLN A 102 4.35 3.99 -13.82
N LYS A 103 5.07 3.52 -14.85
CA LYS A 103 5.06 2.11 -15.25
C LYS A 103 5.50 1.20 -14.10
N ARG A 104 6.60 1.57 -13.42
CA ARG A 104 7.11 0.82 -12.26
C ARG A 104 6.08 0.78 -11.13
N LEU A 105 5.44 1.90 -10.80
CA LEU A 105 4.37 1.95 -9.80
C LEU A 105 3.20 1.05 -10.18
N GLY A 106 2.72 1.11 -11.42
CA GLY A 106 1.65 0.25 -11.90
C GLY A 106 1.98 -1.24 -11.76
N ILE A 107 3.20 -1.66 -12.16
CA ILE A 107 3.66 -3.05 -12.03
C ILE A 107 3.76 -3.46 -10.55
N LEU A 108 4.30 -2.59 -9.69
CA LEU A 108 4.42 -2.88 -8.26
C LEU A 108 3.05 -3.04 -7.59
N ILE A 109 2.09 -2.18 -7.92
CA ILE A 109 0.73 -2.28 -7.39
C ILE A 109 0.08 -3.61 -7.84
N LEU A 110 0.18 -3.95 -9.13
CA LEU A 110 -0.36 -5.19 -9.69
C LEU A 110 0.34 -6.45 -9.17
N GLY A 111 1.57 -6.34 -8.69
CA GLY A 111 2.30 -7.46 -8.09
C GLY A 111 2.08 -7.57 -6.58
N ILE A 112 2.22 -6.47 -5.84
CA ILE A 112 2.17 -6.46 -4.37
C ILE A 112 0.74 -6.73 -3.87
N SER A 113 -0.29 -6.08 -4.44
CA SER A 113 -1.66 -6.22 -3.97
C SER A 113 -2.16 -7.68 -4.04
N PRO A 114 -2.13 -8.38 -5.17
CA PRO A 114 -2.56 -9.77 -5.19
C PRO A 114 -1.62 -10.71 -4.41
N ALA A 115 -0.32 -10.43 -4.36
CA ALA A 115 0.62 -11.25 -3.57
C ALA A 115 0.30 -11.18 -2.08
N THR A 116 0.05 -9.98 -1.54
CA THR A 116 -0.35 -9.80 -0.14
C THR A 116 -1.72 -10.42 0.15
N MET A 117 -2.67 -10.31 -0.78
CA MET A 117 -3.99 -10.94 -0.67
C MET A 117 -3.86 -12.47 -0.60
N VAL A 118 -3.15 -13.08 -1.56
CA VAL A 118 -2.94 -14.53 -1.59
C VAL A 118 -2.28 -15.02 -0.31
N LEU A 119 -1.26 -14.31 0.16
CA LEU A 119 -0.55 -14.67 1.40
C LEU A 119 -1.45 -14.58 2.62
N ARG A 120 -2.28 -13.54 2.74
CA ARG A 120 -3.27 -13.40 3.81
C ARG A 120 -4.30 -14.54 3.78
N VAL A 121 -4.84 -14.84 2.60
CA VAL A 121 -5.80 -15.94 2.42
C VAL A 121 -5.16 -17.28 2.76
N ALA A 122 -3.93 -17.54 2.31
CA ALA A 122 -3.21 -18.76 2.60
C ALA A 122 -2.93 -18.94 4.10
N LEU A 123 -2.48 -17.88 4.78
CA LEU A 123 -2.30 -17.89 6.24
C LEU A 123 -3.61 -18.18 6.96
N SER A 124 -4.69 -17.51 6.56
CA SER A 124 -6.01 -17.74 7.15
C SER A 124 -6.52 -19.15 6.91
N ALA A 125 -6.36 -19.70 5.72
CA ALA A 125 -6.77 -21.07 5.38
C ALA A 125 -5.96 -22.14 6.14
N ALA A 126 -4.65 -21.92 6.32
CA ALA A 126 -3.77 -22.87 6.99
C ALA A 126 -4.08 -23.01 8.50
N PHE A 127 -4.63 -21.97 9.11
CA PHE A 127 -4.86 -21.93 10.55
C PHE A 127 -6.33 -21.71 10.95
N SER A 128 -7.23 -22.03 10.12
CA SER A 128 -8.60 -21.58 9.94
C SER A 128 -9.64 -22.12 10.90
N ALA A 129 -9.77 -21.58 12.07
CA ALA A 129 -11.10 -21.69 12.73
C ALA A 129 -11.84 -20.33 12.83
N GLU A 130 -11.19 -19.20 12.51
CA GLU A 130 -11.70 -17.86 12.86
C GLU A 130 -11.84 -16.89 11.67
N PHE A 131 -11.88 -17.43 10.46
CA PHE A 131 -11.98 -16.58 9.27
C PHE A 131 -13.40 -16.09 9.04
N MET A 132 -13.67 -14.82 9.37
CA MET A 132 -14.97 -14.22 9.10
C MET A 132 -15.11 -13.88 7.61
N PRO A 133 -16.15 -14.40 6.91
CA PRO A 133 -16.40 -14.12 5.49
C PRO A 133 -16.48 -12.62 5.17
N GLU A 134 -16.98 -11.83 6.11
CA GLU A 134 -17.12 -10.36 5.98
C GLU A 134 -15.77 -9.64 5.86
N ARG A 135 -14.75 -10.11 6.59
CA ARG A 135 -13.38 -9.55 6.46
C ARG A 135 -12.78 -9.87 5.10
N LEU A 136 -13.06 -11.07 4.57
CA LEU A 136 -12.59 -11.47 3.24
C LEU A 136 -13.21 -10.61 2.14
N ALA A 137 -14.49 -10.35 2.22
CA ALA A 137 -15.20 -9.50 1.27
C ALA A 137 -14.64 -8.06 1.27
N GLY A 138 -14.39 -7.48 2.46
CA GLY A 138 -13.78 -6.16 2.58
C GLY A 138 -12.37 -6.08 2.01
N MET A 139 -11.54 -7.11 2.20
CA MET A 139 -10.20 -7.20 1.61
C MET A 139 -10.25 -7.29 0.08
N ILE A 140 -11.13 -8.12 -0.49
CA ILE A 140 -11.30 -8.26 -1.94
C ILE A 140 -11.70 -6.93 -2.58
N VAL A 141 -12.61 -6.18 -1.95
CA VAL A 141 -13.02 -4.86 -2.47
C VAL A 141 -11.87 -3.86 -2.44
N ALA A 142 -11.11 -3.81 -1.34
CA ALA A 142 -9.96 -2.92 -1.23
C ALA A 142 -8.87 -3.27 -2.25
N ASP A 143 -8.53 -4.55 -2.41
CA ASP A 143 -7.54 -5.01 -3.36
C ASP A 143 -8.01 -4.84 -4.82
N GLY A 144 -9.30 -4.97 -5.11
CA GLY A 144 -9.88 -4.66 -6.43
C GLY A 144 -9.67 -3.19 -6.81
N GLY A 145 -9.85 -2.26 -5.87
CA GLY A 145 -9.56 -0.84 -6.06
C GLY A 145 -8.07 -0.58 -6.36
N MET A 146 -7.17 -1.27 -5.65
CA MET A 146 -5.73 -1.18 -5.89
C MET A 146 -5.33 -1.73 -7.26
N LEU A 147 -5.93 -2.83 -7.72
CA LEU A 147 -5.69 -3.35 -9.08
C LEU A 147 -6.12 -2.35 -10.16
N ALA A 148 -7.30 -1.75 -10.02
CA ALA A 148 -7.75 -0.70 -10.94
C ALA A 148 -6.79 0.49 -10.98
N LEU A 149 -6.28 0.91 -9.81
CA LEU A 149 -5.26 1.95 -9.68
C LEU A 149 -3.97 1.56 -10.40
N GLY A 150 -3.51 0.33 -10.26
CA GLY A 150 -2.33 -0.20 -10.95
C GLY A 150 -2.45 -0.14 -12.47
N VAL A 151 -3.60 -0.57 -13.00
CA VAL A 151 -3.90 -0.46 -14.44
C VAL A 151 -3.92 1.00 -14.88
N MET A 152 -4.53 1.89 -14.10
CA MET A 152 -4.56 3.32 -14.39
C MET A 152 -3.14 3.91 -14.49
N PHE A 153 -2.23 3.56 -13.60
CA PHE A 153 -0.82 4.00 -13.66
C PHE A 153 -0.11 3.48 -14.91
N LEU A 154 -0.39 2.25 -15.36
CA LEU A 154 0.17 1.73 -16.61
C LEU A 154 -0.34 2.51 -17.82
N VAL A 155 -1.64 2.81 -17.87
CA VAL A 155 -2.22 3.62 -18.98
C VAL A 155 -1.62 5.04 -18.97
N LEU A 156 -1.55 5.68 -17.81
CA LEU A 156 -0.94 7.00 -17.67
C LEU A 156 0.53 7.00 -18.10
N SER A 157 1.28 5.93 -17.81
CA SER A 157 2.67 5.82 -18.25
C SER A 157 2.82 5.84 -19.78
N LEU A 158 1.88 5.20 -20.49
CA LEU A 158 1.87 5.22 -21.96
C LEU A 158 1.53 6.61 -22.49
N VAL A 159 0.56 7.29 -21.90
CA VAL A 159 0.18 8.66 -22.26
C VAL A 159 1.34 9.64 -22.05
N CYS A 160 2.01 9.55 -20.87
CA CYS A 160 3.17 10.39 -20.57
C CYS A 160 4.34 10.12 -21.51
N ARG A 161 4.59 8.86 -21.83
CA ARG A 161 5.64 8.49 -22.80
C ARG A 161 5.34 9.05 -24.19
N TYR A 162 4.12 8.89 -24.68
CA TYR A 162 3.70 9.42 -25.96
C TYR A 162 3.79 10.96 -26.04
N GLY A 163 3.46 11.66 -24.94
CA GLY A 163 3.63 13.09 -24.83
C GLY A 163 5.11 13.51 -24.90
N ALA A 164 5.97 12.81 -24.15
CA ALA A 164 7.41 13.09 -24.10
C ALA A 164 8.16 12.76 -25.43
N GLU A 165 7.63 11.88 -26.27
CA GLU A 165 8.22 11.55 -27.59
C GLU A 165 7.81 12.58 -28.67
N ARG A 166 6.87 13.49 -28.38
CA ARG A 166 6.38 14.52 -29.31
C ARG A 166 6.87 15.92 -29.05
N GLU A 167 7.46 16.19 -27.88
CA GLU A 167 8.16 17.44 -27.55
C GLU A 167 9.61 17.37 -28.04
#